data_d13d63699702c10e47c5fd414723209b
#
_entry.id   d13d63699702c10e47c5fd414723209b
#
_cell.length_a   1.000
_cell.length_b   1.000
_cell.length_c   1.000
_cell.angle_alpha   90.00
_cell.angle_beta   90.00
_cell.angle_gamma   90.00
#
_symmetry.space_group_name_H-M   'P 1'
#
loop_
_entity.id
_entity.type
_entity.pdbx_description
1 polymer ?
#
loop_
_entity_poly.entity_id
_entity_poly.type
_entity_poly.pdbx_seq_one_letter_code
_entity_poly.pdbx_strand_id
1 'polypeptide(L)'
;MTGKFRGFLSGVKAELPQLGTAGSRSARLHAEDTGAAEPDSRFDFVPAKEDGLKRTTTAQWRTFFILRWVGTVGSLLIAFGALGAGALPVVGNPYDNVPFGSLMSRMLQTSSALVMVGVGLLVAAWVFLAPFVGTPLRQPQEGSLTPTRARRLVTTHQLWRTWAGWVIPLIFTAPLFTQDIYSYLANGSIVMQGMDPYSAGPVQLLGAGDELARSVPFIWANSPSPYGPVALGLAGVVSAVTSLSLIHI
;
A
#
# COMPACT_ATOMS: atom_id res chain seq x y z
N MET A 1 46.15 20.85 -10.51
CA MET A 1 45.40 19.71 -11.08
C MET A 1 43.88 19.77 -10.92
N THR A 2 43.35 20.74 -10.19
CA THR A 2 41.90 20.84 -9.87
C THR A 2 41.01 21.43 -10.95
N GLY A 3 41.57 22.23 -11.91
CA GLY A 3 40.78 22.90 -12.95
C GLY A 3 40.30 22.01 -14.10
N LYS A 4 41.10 20.99 -14.49
CA LYS A 4 40.71 20.06 -15.57
C LYS A 4 39.58 19.08 -15.18
N PHE A 5 39.47 18.73 -13.90
CA PHE A 5 38.41 17.86 -13.43
C PHE A 5 37.05 18.55 -13.36
N ARG A 6 37.01 19.83 -13.02
CA ARG A 6 35.79 20.63 -13.06
C ARG A 6 35.23 20.83 -14.49
N GLY A 7 36.12 21.03 -15.48
CA GLY A 7 35.71 21.16 -16.89
C GLY A 7 35.14 19.84 -17.46
N PHE A 8 35.69 18.70 -17.07
CA PHE A 8 35.18 17.39 -17.48
C PHE A 8 33.80 17.10 -16.89
N LEU A 9 33.59 17.36 -15.60
CA LEU A 9 32.31 17.18 -14.94
C LEU A 9 31.20 18.11 -15.49
N SER A 10 31.55 19.36 -15.88
CA SER A 10 30.59 20.27 -16.49
C SER A 10 30.17 19.82 -17.89
N GLY A 11 31.08 19.27 -18.69
CA GLY A 11 30.77 18.71 -20.00
C GLY A 11 29.84 17.50 -19.93
N VAL A 12 30.13 16.56 -19.02
CA VAL A 12 29.28 15.37 -18.80
C VAL A 12 27.90 15.75 -18.30
N LYS A 13 27.77 16.79 -17.44
CA LYS A 13 26.47 17.27 -16.96
C LYS A 13 25.64 17.92 -18.05
N ALA A 14 26.26 18.61 -19.02
CA ALA A 14 25.57 19.23 -20.14
C ALA A 14 24.98 18.21 -21.14
N GLU A 15 25.54 17.00 -21.20
CA GLU A 15 25.09 15.93 -22.09
C GLU A 15 23.97 15.06 -21.48
N LEU A 16 23.70 15.22 -20.18
CA LEU A 16 22.64 14.43 -19.53
C LEU A 16 21.26 14.94 -19.95
N PRO A 17 20.30 14.05 -20.23
CA PRO A 17 18.94 14.44 -20.55
C PRO A 17 18.31 15.20 -19.38
N GLN A 18 17.48 16.21 -19.71
CA GLN A 18 16.76 16.95 -18.69
C GLN A 18 15.87 16.05 -17.87
N LEU A 19 16.01 16.06 -16.55
CA LEU A 19 15.19 15.31 -15.62
C LEU A 19 13.94 16.11 -15.27
N GLY A 20 12.79 15.53 -15.56
CA GLY A 20 11.48 16.11 -15.25
C GLY A 20 10.88 16.93 -16.38
N THR A 21 9.63 17.35 -16.20
CA THR A 21 8.92 18.22 -17.14
C THR A 21 9.48 19.64 -17.09
N ALA A 22 9.49 20.32 -18.24
CA ALA A 22 9.94 21.73 -18.35
C ALA A 22 9.28 22.59 -17.26
N GLY A 23 10.09 23.36 -16.52
CA GLY A 23 9.65 24.21 -15.41
C GLY A 23 9.47 23.47 -14.07
N SER A 24 9.71 22.17 -13.98
CA SER A 24 9.73 21.43 -12.71
C SER A 24 10.96 21.81 -11.86
N ARG A 25 10.89 21.57 -10.55
CA ARG A 25 12.03 21.77 -9.64
C ARG A 25 13.24 20.93 -10.05
N SER A 26 13.01 19.70 -10.51
CA SER A 26 14.06 18.81 -10.98
C SER A 26 14.75 19.34 -12.22
N ALA A 27 14.00 19.87 -13.19
CA ALA A 27 14.56 20.48 -14.40
C ALA A 27 15.40 21.72 -14.08
N ARG A 28 15.00 22.54 -13.11
CA ARG A 28 15.75 23.72 -12.66
C ARG A 28 17.04 23.36 -11.97
N LEU A 29 17.00 22.45 -11.01
CA LEU A 29 18.21 21.98 -10.33
C LEU A 29 19.20 21.37 -11.31
N HIS A 30 18.70 20.67 -12.33
CA HIS A 30 19.54 20.13 -13.39
C HIS A 30 20.15 21.24 -14.26
N ALA A 31 19.39 22.29 -14.61
CA ALA A 31 19.88 23.44 -15.37
C ALA A 31 20.94 24.23 -14.58
N GLU A 32 20.71 24.49 -13.29
CA GLU A 32 21.67 25.12 -12.39
C GLU A 32 22.98 24.31 -12.29
N ASP A 33 22.87 23.01 -12.16
CA ASP A 33 24.00 22.09 -11.97
C ASP A 33 24.81 21.88 -13.28
N THR A 34 24.17 22.02 -14.44
CA THR A 34 24.81 21.89 -15.77
C THR A 34 25.33 23.21 -16.34
N GLY A 35 25.05 24.35 -15.71
CA GLY A 35 25.43 25.67 -16.24
C GLY A 35 24.76 26.01 -17.59
N ALA A 36 23.66 25.34 -17.92
CA ALA A 36 22.83 25.69 -19.06
C ALA A 36 22.30 27.10 -18.87
N ALA A 37 22.34 27.95 -19.94
CA ALA A 37 21.91 29.34 -19.91
C ALA A 37 20.57 29.46 -19.16
N GLU A 38 20.49 30.46 -18.26
CA GLU A 38 19.27 30.75 -17.51
C GLU A 38 18.07 30.72 -18.44
N PRO A 39 17.05 29.90 -18.17
CA PRO A 39 15.79 30.04 -18.87
C PRO A 39 15.27 31.42 -18.58
N ASP A 40 15.04 32.19 -19.65
CA ASP A 40 14.57 33.57 -19.70
C ASP A 40 13.90 34.00 -18.39
N SER A 41 14.45 35.01 -17.71
CA SER A 41 14.08 35.50 -16.37
C SER A 41 12.61 35.95 -16.20
N ARG A 42 11.78 35.74 -17.20
CA ARG A 42 10.32 35.85 -17.13
C ARG A 42 9.64 34.71 -16.39
N PHE A 43 10.38 33.65 -16.06
CA PHE A 43 9.92 32.66 -15.09
C PHE A 43 10.41 33.08 -13.70
N ASP A 44 9.90 34.17 -13.20
CA ASP A 44 9.95 34.45 -11.78
C ASP A 44 9.60 33.17 -11.05
N PHE A 45 10.45 32.80 -10.08
CA PHE A 45 10.16 31.72 -9.13
C PHE A 45 8.97 32.16 -8.29
N VAL A 46 7.81 32.12 -8.88
CA VAL A 46 6.59 31.93 -8.11
C VAL A 46 6.79 30.54 -7.52
N PRO A 47 7.02 30.41 -6.18
CA PRO A 47 7.01 29.12 -5.52
C PRO A 47 5.78 28.45 -6.05
N ALA A 48 5.87 27.19 -6.52
CA ALA A 48 4.76 26.52 -7.18
C ALA A 48 3.53 26.72 -6.31
N LYS A 49 2.97 27.90 -6.47
CA LYS A 49 1.67 28.26 -5.96
C LYS A 49 0.89 27.12 -6.50
N GLU A 50 0.08 26.49 -5.69
CA GLU A 50 -0.80 25.39 -6.07
C GLU A 50 -1.70 25.81 -7.27
N ASP A 51 -1.10 26.41 -8.30
CA ASP A 51 -1.68 27.01 -9.49
C ASP A 51 -2.33 25.97 -10.42
N GLY A 52 -2.34 24.72 -10.00
CA GLY A 52 -3.18 23.67 -10.56
C GLY A 52 -4.50 23.46 -9.83
N LEU A 53 -4.73 24.12 -8.68
CA LEU A 53 -6.00 24.01 -7.97
C LEU A 53 -7.04 24.97 -8.57
N LYS A 54 -8.03 24.38 -9.22
CA LYS A 54 -9.26 25.11 -9.55
C LYS A 54 -10.01 25.38 -8.23
N ARG A 55 -10.54 26.60 -8.04
CA ARG A 55 -11.46 26.86 -6.91
C ARG A 55 -12.58 25.81 -6.93
N THR A 56 -12.59 24.94 -5.94
CA THR A 56 -13.64 23.94 -5.73
C THR A 56 -14.95 24.65 -5.39
N THR A 57 -16.03 24.28 -6.07
CA THR A 57 -17.36 24.72 -5.68
C THR A 57 -17.77 24.03 -4.37
N THR A 58 -18.68 24.65 -3.60
CA THR A 58 -19.20 24.05 -2.36
C THR A 58 -19.76 22.64 -2.59
N ALA A 59 -20.41 22.42 -3.75
CA ALA A 59 -20.95 21.12 -4.12
C ALA A 59 -19.83 20.07 -4.32
N GLN A 60 -18.75 20.41 -5.02
CA GLN A 60 -17.61 19.52 -5.21
C GLN A 60 -16.92 19.19 -3.88
N TRP A 61 -16.78 20.19 -3.01
CA TRP A 61 -16.21 20.00 -1.68
C TRP A 61 -17.03 19.03 -0.82
N ARG A 62 -18.36 19.20 -0.86
CA ARG A 62 -19.29 18.29 -0.19
C ARG A 62 -19.19 16.86 -0.75
N THR A 63 -19.10 16.69 -2.08
CA THR A 63 -18.95 15.38 -2.72
C THR A 63 -17.63 14.73 -2.32
N PHE A 64 -16.51 15.46 -2.34
CA PHE A 64 -15.22 14.95 -1.87
C PHE A 64 -15.30 14.47 -0.41
N PHE A 65 -15.95 15.25 0.45
CA PHE A 65 -16.10 14.89 1.86
C PHE A 65 -16.94 13.63 2.06
N ILE A 66 -18.05 13.49 1.31
CA ILE A 66 -18.88 12.29 1.32
C ILE A 66 -18.07 11.07 0.87
N LEU A 67 -17.37 11.15 -0.26
CA LEU A 67 -16.55 10.04 -0.77
C LEU A 67 -15.46 9.63 0.20
N ARG A 68 -14.81 10.58 0.85
CA ARG A 68 -13.84 10.31 1.91
C ARG A 68 -14.46 9.45 3.02
N TRP A 69 -15.66 9.83 3.50
CA TRP A 69 -16.34 9.09 4.57
C TRP A 69 -16.87 7.74 4.09
N VAL A 70 -17.36 7.64 2.86
CA VAL A 70 -17.78 6.35 2.27
C VAL A 70 -16.60 5.37 2.25
N GLY A 71 -15.42 5.80 1.83
CA GLY A 71 -14.23 4.95 1.87
C GLY A 71 -13.78 4.61 3.30
N THR A 72 -13.87 5.55 4.25
CA THR A 72 -13.57 5.28 5.66
C THR A 72 -14.53 4.25 6.25
N VAL A 73 -15.82 4.39 6.00
CA VAL A 73 -16.83 3.39 6.41
C VAL A 73 -16.55 2.04 5.75
N GLY A 74 -16.20 2.04 4.46
CA GLY A 74 -15.79 0.82 3.76
C GLY A 74 -14.62 0.13 4.45
N SER A 75 -13.56 0.86 4.80
CA SER A 75 -12.40 0.31 5.53
C SER A 75 -12.77 -0.22 6.92
N LEU A 76 -13.63 0.47 7.64
CA LEU A 76 -14.12 0.02 8.94
C LEU A 76 -14.99 -1.25 8.84
N LEU A 77 -15.83 -1.36 7.81
CA LEU A 77 -16.61 -2.58 7.55
C LEU A 77 -15.71 -3.77 7.21
N ILE A 78 -14.65 -3.55 6.44
CA ILE A 78 -13.64 -4.58 6.16
C ILE A 78 -12.98 -5.01 7.46
N ALA A 79 -12.50 -4.09 8.28
CA ALA A 79 -11.82 -4.40 9.53
C ALA A 79 -12.75 -5.15 10.50
N PHE A 80 -13.99 -4.72 10.63
CA PHE A 80 -14.98 -5.35 11.50
C PHE A 80 -15.40 -6.73 10.97
N GLY A 81 -15.68 -6.86 9.69
CA GLY A 81 -16.03 -8.15 9.07
C GLY A 81 -14.88 -9.17 9.14
N ALA A 82 -13.63 -8.69 9.07
CA ALA A 82 -12.46 -9.56 9.17
C ALA A 82 -12.32 -10.26 10.54
N LEU A 83 -12.96 -9.77 11.59
CA LEU A 83 -13.02 -10.47 12.89
C LEU A 83 -13.66 -11.86 12.79
N GLY A 84 -14.49 -12.09 11.79
CA GLY A 84 -15.09 -13.41 11.55
C GLY A 84 -14.75 -14.04 10.21
N ALA A 85 -14.57 -13.21 9.16
CA ALA A 85 -14.27 -13.69 7.80
C ALA A 85 -12.78 -13.60 7.45
N GLY A 86 -11.92 -13.16 8.36
CA GLY A 86 -10.47 -13.15 8.17
C GLY A 86 -9.89 -14.57 8.14
N ALA A 87 -8.69 -14.68 7.61
CA ALA A 87 -7.88 -15.88 7.71
C ALA A 87 -7.32 -15.97 9.15
N LEU A 88 -8.14 -16.50 10.06
CA LEU A 88 -7.80 -16.60 11.47
C LEU A 88 -7.03 -17.89 11.75
N PRO A 89 -6.10 -17.90 12.73
CA PRO A 89 -5.41 -19.12 13.13
C PRO A 89 -6.40 -20.11 13.73
N VAL A 90 -6.14 -21.40 13.56
CA VAL A 90 -6.99 -22.48 14.09
C VAL A 90 -6.89 -22.56 15.63
N VAL A 91 -5.73 -22.18 16.17
CA VAL A 91 -5.44 -22.18 17.61
C VAL A 91 -4.92 -20.81 18.01
N GLY A 92 -5.33 -20.33 19.18
CA GLY A 92 -4.83 -19.07 19.72
C GLY A 92 -5.29 -17.83 18.91
N ASN A 93 -6.55 -17.80 18.48
CA ASN A 93 -7.07 -16.65 17.74
C ASN A 93 -6.98 -15.36 18.59
N PRO A 94 -6.16 -14.36 18.19
CA PRO A 94 -5.96 -13.15 18.98
C PRO A 94 -7.21 -12.27 19.07
N TYR A 95 -8.19 -12.49 18.18
CA TYR A 95 -9.41 -11.68 18.12
C TYR A 95 -10.54 -12.21 19.02
N ASP A 96 -10.40 -13.40 19.66
CA ASP A 96 -11.45 -13.94 20.52
C ASP A 96 -11.73 -13.04 21.73
N ASN A 97 -10.74 -12.33 22.20
CA ASN A 97 -10.85 -11.39 23.33
C ASN A 97 -11.20 -9.96 22.92
N VAL A 98 -11.25 -9.67 21.61
CA VAL A 98 -11.64 -8.35 21.10
C VAL A 98 -13.16 -8.21 21.15
N PRO A 99 -13.72 -7.05 21.54
CA PRO A 99 -15.17 -6.84 21.49
C PRO A 99 -15.75 -7.24 20.14
N PHE A 100 -16.82 -8.03 20.17
CA PHE A 100 -17.48 -8.62 18.99
C PHE A 100 -16.69 -9.70 18.22
N GLY A 101 -15.43 -9.99 18.55
CA GLY A 101 -14.63 -11.01 17.85
C GLY A 101 -15.28 -12.39 17.88
N SER A 102 -15.62 -12.88 19.08
CA SER A 102 -16.31 -14.16 19.24
C SER A 102 -17.71 -14.20 18.62
N LEU A 103 -18.41 -13.07 18.51
CA LEU A 103 -19.69 -12.97 17.81
C LEU A 103 -19.52 -13.06 16.30
N MET A 104 -18.58 -12.31 15.75
CA MET A 104 -18.32 -12.28 14.30
C MET A 104 -17.79 -13.62 13.79
N SER A 105 -16.97 -14.33 14.57
CA SER A 105 -16.46 -15.65 14.21
C SER A 105 -17.58 -16.71 14.11
N ARG A 106 -18.69 -16.54 14.84
CA ARG A 106 -19.88 -17.40 14.73
C ARG A 106 -20.80 -17.00 13.57
N MET A 107 -20.67 -15.80 13.05
CA MET A 107 -21.52 -15.24 11.99
C MET A 107 -20.75 -15.11 10.67
N LEU A 108 -20.13 -16.18 10.20
CA LEU A 108 -19.23 -16.17 9.04
C LEU A 108 -19.85 -15.55 7.78
N GLN A 109 -21.11 -15.87 7.47
CA GLN A 109 -21.79 -15.30 6.29
C GLN A 109 -21.98 -13.78 6.40
N THR A 110 -22.43 -13.31 7.56
CA THR A 110 -22.59 -11.88 7.84
C THR A 110 -21.25 -11.16 7.79
N SER A 111 -20.22 -11.73 8.40
CA SER A 111 -18.85 -11.22 8.40
C SER A 111 -18.30 -11.10 6.98
N SER A 112 -18.47 -12.13 6.16
CA SER A 112 -18.05 -12.12 4.74
C SER A 112 -18.83 -11.08 3.93
N ALA A 113 -20.15 -10.95 4.16
CA ALA A 113 -20.97 -9.94 3.49
C ALA A 113 -20.50 -8.52 3.86
N LEU A 114 -20.18 -8.26 5.14
CA LEU A 114 -19.65 -6.97 5.58
C LEU A 114 -18.32 -6.63 4.89
N VAL A 115 -17.42 -7.61 4.79
CA VAL A 115 -16.14 -7.44 4.05
C VAL A 115 -16.40 -7.07 2.59
N MET A 116 -17.28 -7.82 1.90
CA MET A 116 -17.59 -7.56 0.49
C MET A 116 -18.23 -6.19 0.26
N VAL A 117 -19.18 -5.80 1.11
CA VAL A 117 -19.79 -4.46 1.07
C VAL A 117 -18.73 -3.40 1.34
N GLY A 118 -17.85 -3.61 2.32
CA GLY A 118 -16.75 -2.70 2.64
C GLY A 118 -15.80 -2.50 1.48
N VAL A 119 -15.38 -3.58 0.80
CA VAL A 119 -14.56 -3.54 -0.42
C VAL A 119 -15.27 -2.76 -1.52
N GLY A 120 -16.55 -3.05 -1.76
CA GLY A 120 -17.34 -2.34 -2.77
C GLY A 120 -17.41 -0.84 -2.52
N LEU A 121 -17.66 -0.42 -1.27
CA LEU A 121 -17.68 1.00 -0.88
C LEU A 121 -16.32 1.66 -1.04
N LEU A 122 -15.25 0.99 -0.64
CA LEU A 122 -13.88 1.52 -0.74
C LEU A 122 -13.48 1.70 -2.20
N VAL A 123 -13.75 0.70 -3.06
CA VAL A 123 -13.49 0.76 -4.50
C VAL A 123 -14.33 1.85 -5.15
N ALA A 124 -15.61 1.94 -4.84
CA ALA A 124 -16.48 3.00 -5.36
C ALA A 124 -15.96 4.38 -4.96
N ALA A 125 -15.63 4.58 -3.68
CA ALA A 125 -15.05 5.84 -3.20
C ALA A 125 -13.76 6.18 -3.94
N TRP A 126 -12.87 5.21 -4.15
CA TRP A 126 -11.61 5.39 -4.88
C TRP A 126 -11.84 5.80 -6.35
N VAL A 127 -12.73 5.10 -7.06
CA VAL A 127 -13.07 5.40 -8.46
C VAL A 127 -13.67 6.80 -8.60
N PHE A 128 -14.64 7.14 -7.74
CA PHE A 128 -15.29 8.46 -7.79
C PHE A 128 -14.42 9.62 -7.26
N LEU A 129 -13.32 9.31 -6.56
CA LEU A 129 -12.29 10.30 -6.21
C LEU A 129 -11.39 10.68 -7.39
N ALA A 130 -11.27 9.85 -8.42
CA ALA A 130 -10.37 10.08 -9.56
C ALA A 130 -10.51 11.48 -10.21
N PRO A 131 -11.72 12.04 -10.44
CA PRO A 131 -11.87 13.40 -10.99
C PRO A 131 -11.27 14.50 -10.11
N PHE A 132 -11.24 14.31 -8.79
CA PHE A 132 -10.71 15.29 -7.83
C PHE A 132 -9.17 15.32 -7.85
N VAL A 133 -8.55 14.23 -8.27
CA VAL A 133 -7.09 14.10 -8.39
C VAL A 133 -6.59 14.59 -9.77
N GLY A 134 -7.51 14.86 -10.70
CA GLY A 134 -7.19 15.33 -12.04
C GLY A 134 -7.13 14.23 -13.10
N THR A 135 -7.64 13.04 -12.81
CA THR A 135 -7.85 11.97 -13.80
C THR A 135 -9.28 12.07 -14.34
N PRO A 136 -9.48 12.36 -15.64
CA PRO A 136 -10.82 12.37 -16.21
C PRO A 136 -11.37 10.94 -16.26
N LEU A 137 -12.61 10.73 -15.78
CA LEU A 137 -13.32 9.45 -15.91
C LEU A 137 -13.71 9.15 -17.37
N ARG A 138 -13.70 10.17 -18.23
CA ARG A 138 -14.00 10.08 -19.64
C ARG A 138 -12.82 10.62 -20.43
N GLN A 139 -12.30 9.87 -21.40
CA GLN A 139 -11.28 10.39 -22.30
C GLN A 139 -11.81 11.61 -23.04
N PRO A 140 -10.99 12.67 -23.24
CA PRO A 140 -11.36 13.78 -24.10
C PRO A 140 -11.66 13.25 -25.48
N GLN A 141 -12.74 13.73 -26.09
CA GLN A 141 -13.11 13.37 -27.46
C GLN A 141 -11.95 13.77 -28.38
N GLU A 142 -11.46 12.83 -29.19
CA GLU A 142 -10.43 13.10 -30.20
C GLU A 142 -10.91 14.25 -31.10
N GLY A 143 -10.14 15.35 -31.12
CA GLY A 143 -10.48 16.54 -31.89
C GLY A 143 -10.48 17.85 -31.07
N SER A 144 -10.36 17.81 -29.74
CA SER A 144 -10.19 19.02 -28.95
C SER A 144 -8.75 19.50 -29.02
N LEU A 145 -8.50 20.60 -29.76
CA LEU A 145 -7.19 21.23 -29.95
C LEU A 145 -6.63 21.88 -28.66
N THR A 146 -7.35 21.86 -27.56
CA THR A 146 -6.85 22.33 -26.26
C THR A 146 -6.56 21.14 -25.35
N PRO A 147 -5.29 20.92 -24.95
CA PRO A 147 -4.99 19.94 -23.92
C PRO A 147 -5.67 20.39 -22.63
N THR A 148 -6.80 19.77 -22.31
CA THR A 148 -7.48 20.02 -21.03
C THR A 148 -6.59 19.47 -19.94
N ARG A 149 -5.69 20.30 -19.45
CA ARG A 149 -4.79 19.97 -18.34
C ARG A 149 -5.69 19.61 -17.17
N ALA A 150 -5.71 18.33 -16.83
CA ALA A 150 -6.50 17.83 -15.72
C ALA A 150 -6.10 18.59 -14.45
N ARG A 151 -6.98 19.47 -13.97
CA ARG A 151 -6.72 20.34 -12.82
C ARG A 151 -7.15 19.61 -11.56
N ARG A 152 -6.24 19.49 -10.61
CA ARG A 152 -6.55 18.97 -9.28
C ARG A 152 -7.58 19.86 -8.59
N LEU A 153 -8.58 19.23 -7.97
CA LEU A 153 -9.59 19.92 -7.18
C LEU A 153 -9.27 19.89 -5.67
N VAL A 154 -8.37 19.00 -5.26
CA VAL A 154 -7.98 18.80 -3.86
C VAL A 154 -6.46 18.84 -3.71
N THR A 155 -5.99 19.25 -2.52
CA THR A 155 -4.57 19.32 -2.20
C THR A 155 -3.98 17.92 -1.92
N THR A 156 -2.67 17.77 -2.11
CA THR A 156 -1.95 16.53 -1.76
C THR A 156 -2.12 16.19 -0.28
N HIS A 157 -2.15 17.20 0.60
CA HIS A 157 -2.37 16.99 2.02
C HIS A 157 -3.74 16.38 2.33
N GLN A 158 -4.79 16.82 1.65
CA GLN A 158 -6.14 16.25 1.78
C GLN A 158 -6.20 14.80 1.31
N LEU A 159 -5.48 14.48 0.23
CA LEU A 159 -5.37 13.10 -0.27
C LEU A 159 -4.65 12.20 0.73
N TRP A 160 -3.53 12.65 1.30
CA TRP A 160 -2.80 11.91 2.33
C TRP A 160 -3.67 11.64 3.57
N ARG A 161 -4.43 12.64 4.03
CA ARG A 161 -5.37 12.46 5.16
C ARG A 161 -6.51 11.50 4.82
N THR A 162 -6.97 11.49 3.57
CA THR A 162 -7.99 10.55 3.11
C THR A 162 -7.42 9.14 3.07
N TRP A 163 -6.24 8.97 2.47
CA TRP A 163 -5.53 7.70 2.41
C TRP A 163 -5.25 7.15 3.82
N ALA A 164 -4.73 7.96 4.72
CA ALA A 164 -4.49 7.54 6.11
C ALA A 164 -5.79 7.08 6.80
N GLY A 165 -6.89 7.82 6.61
CA GLY A 165 -8.20 7.42 7.16
C GLY A 165 -8.71 6.09 6.62
N TRP A 166 -8.33 5.71 5.41
CA TRP A 166 -8.70 4.42 4.82
C TRP A 166 -7.74 3.29 5.22
N VAL A 167 -6.44 3.59 5.33
CA VAL A 167 -5.42 2.58 5.62
C VAL A 167 -5.36 2.21 7.11
N ILE A 168 -5.53 3.18 8.01
CA ILE A 168 -5.41 2.92 9.46
C ILE A 168 -6.31 1.76 9.92
N PRO A 169 -7.62 1.70 9.59
CA PRO A 169 -8.43 0.54 9.98
C PRO A 169 -7.92 -0.78 9.38
N LEU A 170 -7.37 -0.73 8.15
CA LEU A 170 -6.89 -1.92 7.45
C LEU A 170 -5.58 -2.48 8.03
N ILE A 171 -4.75 -1.66 8.69
CA ILE A 171 -3.53 -2.13 9.37
C ILE A 171 -3.88 -3.12 10.49
N PHE A 172 -5.02 -2.91 11.16
CA PHE A 172 -5.48 -3.77 12.25
C PHE A 172 -6.42 -4.88 11.78
N THR A 173 -6.56 -5.07 10.47
CA THR A 173 -7.42 -6.09 9.88
C THR A 173 -6.69 -7.43 9.81
N ALA A 174 -7.36 -8.50 10.21
CA ALA A 174 -6.85 -9.85 9.96
C ALA A 174 -6.60 -10.07 8.45
N PRO A 175 -5.63 -10.90 8.06
CA PRO A 175 -5.44 -11.28 6.66
C PRO A 175 -6.75 -11.77 6.06
N LEU A 176 -7.06 -11.34 4.82
CA LEU A 176 -8.31 -11.66 4.14
C LEU A 176 -8.05 -12.60 2.98
N PHE A 177 -9.06 -13.41 2.66
CA PHE A 177 -9.15 -14.25 1.46
C PHE A 177 -8.21 -15.46 1.39
N THR A 178 -7.10 -15.50 2.11
CA THR A 178 -6.18 -16.63 2.08
C THR A 178 -5.52 -16.89 3.43
N GLN A 179 -5.34 -18.17 3.77
CA GLN A 179 -4.58 -18.63 4.93
C GLN A 179 -3.10 -18.88 4.61
N ASP A 180 -2.64 -18.58 3.40
CA ASP A 180 -1.25 -18.82 2.97
C ASP A 180 -0.23 -18.07 3.83
N ILE A 181 -0.65 -17.01 4.52
CA ILE A 181 0.19 -16.28 5.47
C ILE A 181 0.77 -17.22 6.55
N TYR A 182 0.00 -18.23 6.99
CA TYR A 182 0.48 -19.21 7.98
C TYR A 182 1.53 -20.14 7.39
N SER A 183 1.46 -20.45 6.08
CA SER A 183 2.51 -21.20 5.39
C SER A 183 3.82 -20.42 5.37
N TYR A 184 3.79 -19.09 5.13
CA TYR A 184 4.98 -18.25 5.18
C TYR A 184 5.58 -18.19 6.58
N LEU A 185 4.74 -18.00 7.60
CA LEU A 185 5.20 -17.95 8.99
C LEU A 185 5.75 -19.30 9.45
N ALA A 186 5.11 -20.41 9.10
CA ALA A 186 5.57 -21.75 9.43
C ALA A 186 6.92 -22.05 8.77
N ASN A 187 7.09 -21.75 7.47
CA ASN A 187 8.37 -21.89 6.79
C ASN A 187 9.44 -20.97 7.40
N GLY A 188 9.10 -19.76 7.81
CA GLY A 188 9.97 -18.87 8.55
C GLY A 188 10.43 -19.45 9.89
N SER A 189 9.52 -20.06 10.65
CA SER A 189 9.82 -20.73 11.92
C SER A 189 10.75 -21.93 11.70
N ILE A 190 10.53 -22.75 10.66
CA ILE A 190 11.37 -23.88 10.27
C ILE A 190 12.81 -23.42 10.02
N VAL A 191 12.98 -22.35 9.23
CA VAL A 191 14.29 -21.77 8.93
C VAL A 191 14.97 -21.25 10.20
N MET A 192 14.23 -20.56 11.08
CA MET A 192 14.76 -20.05 12.35
C MET A 192 15.19 -21.14 13.31
N GLN A 193 14.57 -22.31 13.26
CA GLN A 193 14.95 -23.47 14.06
C GLN A 193 16.10 -24.29 13.40
N GLY A 194 16.65 -23.80 12.28
CA GLY A 194 17.76 -24.44 11.58
C GLY A 194 17.36 -25.73 10.84
N MET A 195 16.07 -25.96 10.64
CA MET A 195 15.58 -27.10 9.86
C MET A 195 15.52 -26.78 8.37
N ASP A 196 15.58 -27.81 7.52
CA ASP A 196 15.50 -27.66 6.07
C ASP A 196 14.04 -27.62 5.59
N PRO A 197 13.53 -26.47 5.14
CA PRO A 197 12.14 -26.34 4.68
C PRO A 197 11.87 -27.05 3.34
N TYR A 198 12.92 -27.51 2.66
CA TYR A 198 12.80 -28.27 1.41
C TYR A 198 12.71 -29.77 1.62
N SER A 199 13.01 -30.27 2.81
CA SER A 199 13.00 -31.70 3.11
C SER A 199 11.62 -32.26 3.36
N ALA A 200 10.71 -31.51 4.00
CA ALA A 200 9.38 -31.95 4.35
C ALA A 200 8.43 -30.76 4.59
N GLY A 201 7.15 -31.06 4.80
CA GLY A 201 6.14 -30.02 5.07
C GLY A 201 6.12 -29.55 6.53
N PRO A 202 5.46 -28.40 6.81
CA PRO A 202 5.41 -27.80 8.13
C PRO A 202 4.93 -28.73 9.24
N VAL A 203 3.91 -29.55 8.98
CA VAL A 203 3.38 -30.50 9.99
C VAL A 203 4.40 -31.57 10.35
N GLN A 204 5.24 -31.98 9.40
CA GLN A 204 6.27 -33.00 9.62
C GLN A 204 7.49 -32.43 10.34
N LEU A 205 7.86 -31.18 10.06
CA LEU A 205 9.04 -30.54 10.63
C LEU A 205 8.77 -29.90 12.00
N LEU A 206 7.68 -29.15 12.15
CA LEU A 206 7.31 -28.51 13.41
C LEU A 206 6.53 -29.44 14.35
N GLY A 207 5.93 -30.48 13.77
CA GLY A 207 5.05 -31.40 14.51
C GLY A 207 3.57 -31.02 14.43
N ALA A 208 2.70 -32.03 14.50
CA ALA A 208 1.25 -31.89 14.42
C ALA A 208 0.61 -31.15 15.62
N GLY A 209 1.35 -30.98 16.71
CA GLY A 209 0.94 -30.19 17.89
C GLY A 209 1.27 -28.71 17.80
N ASP A 210 2.10 -28.30 16.87
CA ASP A 210 2.53 -26.90 16.71
C ASP A 210 1.39 -26.01 16.22
N GLU A 211 1.22 -24.84 16.82
CA GLU A 211 0.10 -23.91 16.53
C GLU A 211 0.17 -23.33 15.12
N LEU A 212 1.38 -23.02 14.64
CA LEU A 212 1.57 -22.53 13.27
C LEU A 212 1.32 -23.64 12.26
N ALA A 213 1.88 -24.84 12.50
CA ALA A 213 1.67 -25.99 11.61
C ALA A 213 0.19 -26.35 11.46
N ARG A 214 -0.59 -26.27 12.54
CA ARG A 214 -2.05 -26.49 12.54
C ARG A 214 -2.84 -25.42 11.78
N SER A 215 -2.30 -24.22 11.67
CA SER A 215 -2.94 -23.10 10.97
C SER A 215 -2.58 -23.04 9.48
N VAL A 216 -1.59 -23.82 9.03
CA VAL A 216 -1.24 -23.96 7.62
C VAL A 216 -2.38 -24.62 6.85
N PRO A 217 -2.77 -24.09 5.65
CA PRO A 217 -3.76 -24.75 4.80
C PRO A 217 -3.38 -26.18 4.49
N PHE A 218 -4.36 -27.07 4.48
CA PHE A 218 -4.17 -28.51 4.30
C PHE A 218 -3.31 -28.86 3.08
N ILE A 219 -3.46 -28.12 1.98
CA ILE A 219 -2.69 -28.34 0.74
C ILE A 219 -1.19 -28.12 0.92
N TRP A 220 -0.77 -27.29 1.87
CA TRP A 220 0.63 -26.96 2.16
C TRP A 220 1.17 -27.61 3.42
N ALA A 221 0.29 -28.20 4.25
CA ALA A 221 0.65 -28.72 5.56
C ALA A 221 1.72 -29.82 5.51
N ASN A 222 1.68 -30.66 4.47
CA ASN A 222 2.60 -31.78 4.28
C ASN A 222 3.52 -31.62 3.06
N SER A 223 3.53 -30.43 2.43
CA SER A 223 4.34 -30.18 1.24
C SER A 223 5.60 -29.39 1.59
N PRO A 224 6.75 -29.78 1.07
CA PRO A 224 7.98 -28.99 1.17
C PRO A 224 7.79 -27.57 0.64
N SER A 225 8.59 -26.63 1.13
CA SER A 225 8.48 -25.23 0.74
C SER A 225 8.76 -25.03 -0.76
N PRO A 226 7.88 -24.36 -1.50
CA PRO A 226 8.12 -24.02 -2.91
C PRO A 226 8.92 -22.72 -3.06
N TYR A 227 9.28 -22.03 -1.96
CA TYR A 227 9.82 -20.69 -1.99
C TYR A 227 11.36 -20.69 -2.07
N GLY A 228 11.91 -19.71 -2.80
CA GLY A 228 13.34 -19.52 -2.90
C GLY A 228 13.98 -19.00 -1.60
N PRO A 229 15.32 -19.08 -1.46
CA PRO A 229 16.03 -18.78 -0.21
C PRO A 229 15.85 -17.34 0.28
N VAL A 230 15.68 -16.38 -0.62
CA VAL A 230 15.43 -14.96 -0.26
C VAL A 230 14.09 -14.81 0.43
N ALA A 231 13.03 -15.43 -0.12
CA ALA A 231 11.69 -15.39 0.46
C ALA A 231 11.66 -16.09 1.83
N LEU A 232 12.35 -17.22 1.95
CA LEU A 232 12.50 -17.96 3.21
C LEU A 232 13.30 -17.16 4.25
N GLY A 233 14.35 -16.47 3.84
CA GLY A 233 15.10 -15.58 4.72
C GLY A 233 14.27 -14.45 5.26
N LEU A 234 13.45 -13.80 4.41
CA LEU A 234 12.50 -12.76 4.84
C LEU A 234 11.43 -13.33 5.78
N ALA A 235 10.87 -14.51 5.47
CA ALA A 235 9.91 -15.19 6.33
C ALA A 235 10.53 -15.52 7.70
N GLY A 236 11.81 -15.95 7.72
CA GLY A 236 12.57 -16.18 8.96
C GLY A 236 12.71 -14.92 9.79
N VAL A 237 13.06 -13.77 9.18
CA VAL A 237 13.14 -12.49 9.88
C VAL A 237 11.79 -12.09 10.48
N VAL A 238 10.70 -12.23 9.71
CA VAL A 238 9.34 -11.95 10.21
C VAL A 238 9.01 -12.86 11.37
N SER A 239 9.29 -14.17 11.26
CA SER A 239 9.05 -15.14 12.33
C SER A 239 9.86 -14.78 13.59
N ALA A 240 11.11 -14.37 13.46
CA ALA A 240 11.94 -13.94 14.60
C ALA A 240 11.33 -12.72 15.31
N VAL A 241 10.91 -11.71 14.55
CA VAL A 241 10.31 -10.48 15.12
C VAL A 241 8.98 -10.78 15.81
N THR A 242 8.14 -11.61 15.21
CA THR A 242 6.84 -11.97 15.81
C THR A 242 6.99 -12.87 17.03
N SER A 243 7.93 -13.81 17.02
CA SER A 243 8.23 -14.66 18.19
C SER A 243 8.77 -13.82 19.36
N LEU A 244 9.62 -12.84 19.10
CA LEU A 244 10.11 -11.90 20.12
C LEU A 244 8.97 -11.03 20.69
N SER A 245 7.98 -10.67 19.87
CA SER A 245 6.81 -9.90 20.33
C SER A 245 5.90 -10.74 21.25
N LEU A 246 5.76 -12.04 20.98
CA LEU A 246 4.94 -12.96 21.82
C LEU A 246 5.57 -13.21 23.20
N ILE A 247 6.91 -13.18 23.31
CA ILE A 247 7.61 -13.34 24.60
C ILE A 247 7.43 -12.09 25.49
N HIS A 248 7.10 -10.94 24.91
CA HIS A 248 6.93 -9.69 25.64
C HIS A 248 5.46 -9.38 26.02
N ILE A 249 4.52 -10.19 25.56
CA ILE A 249 3.09 -10.11 25.91
C ILE A 249 2.74 -11.16 26.97
#